data_fff5f400ef031bdb0d84a7965f58f7a4
#
_entry.id   fff5f400ef031bdb0d84a7965f58f7a4
#
_cell.length_a   1.000
_cell.length_b   1.000
_cell.length_c   1.000
_cell.angle_alpha   90.00
_cell.angle_beta   90.00
_cell.angle_gamma   90.00
#
_symmetry.space_group_name_H-M   'P 1'
#
loop_
_entity.id
_entity.type
_entity.pdbx_description
1 polymer ?
#
loop_
_entity_poly.entity_id
_entity_poly.type
_entity_poly.pdbx_seq_one_letter_code
_entity_poly.pdbx_strand_id
1 'polypeptide(L)'
;MTDVTIAVPVSVRFFAAAQHVAGTPAAELMLGPGATIADAIAELCGQSDEIALVLQKCSYLCDGVAVRDLRASLRPHQTLDVLPPFAGG
;
A
#
# COMPACT_ATOMS: atom_id res chain seq x y z
N MET A 1 28.77 14.74 -10.10
CA MET A 1 27.97 13.62 -10.56
C MET A 1 26.67 13.52 -9.83
N THR A 2 25.65 13.53 -10.59
CA THR A 2 24.33 13.49 -9.99
C THR A 2 23.86 12.06 -9.86
N ASP A 3 23.55 11.67 -8.67
CA ASP A 3 22.94 10.40 -8.44
C ASP A 3 21.44 10.56 -8.59
N VAL A 4 20.92 10.02 -9.68
CA VAL A 4 19.50 10.13 -9.94
C VAL A 4 18.79 8.96 -9.31
N THR A 5 18.21 9.20 -8.15
CA THR A 5 17.35 8.22 -7.52
C THR A 5 15.95 8.45 -8.04
N ILE A 6 15.45 7.48 -8.81
CA ILE A 6 14.11 7.60 -9.35
C ILE A 6 13.14 7.00 -8.33
N ALA A 7 12.40 7.88 -7.68
CA ALA A 7 11.37 7.43 -6.77
C ALA A 7 10.19 6.88 -7.54
N VAL A 8 9.50 5.92 -6.93
CA VAL A 8 8.29 5.33 -7.49
C VAL A 8 7.12 5.84 -6.65
N PRO A 9 6.40 6.86 -7.13
CA PRO A 9 5.23 7.35 -6.40
C PRO A 9 4.06 6.40 -6.59
N VAL A 10 3.45 6.02 -5.48
CA VAL A 10 2.31 5.10 -5.49
C VAL A 10 1.22 5.71 -4.63
N SER A 11 0.01 5.76 -5.16
CA SER A 11 -1.14 6.23 -4.40
C SER A 11 -1.72 5.04 -3.65
N VAL A 12 -2.06 5.26 -2.38
CA VAL A 12 -2.69 4.22 -1.55
C VAL A 12 -4.06 4.73 -1.16
N ARG A 13 -5.09 3.89 -1.34
CA ARG A 13 -6.43 4.21 -0.88
C ARG A 13 -6.82 3.22 0.21
N PHE A 14 -7.33 3.77 1.30
CA PHE A 14 -7.74 2.97 2.45
C PHE A 14 -9.26 2.90 2.51
N PHE A 15 -9.79 1.72 2.74
CA PHE A 15 -11.22 1.51 2.83
C PHE A 15 -11.62 0.98 4.20
N ALA A 16 -12.83 1.32 4.63
CA ALA A 16 -13.44 0.78 5.84
C ALA A 16 -12.51 0.90 7.06
N ALA A 17 -12.26 -0.19 7.76
CA ALA A 17 -11.44 -0.17 8.98
C ALA A 17 -10.02 0.33 8.73
N ALA A 18 -9.47 0.07 7.54
CA ALA A 18 -8.13 0.56 7.21
C ALA A 18 -8.11 2.08 7.14
N GLN A 19 -9.16 2.68 6.57
CA GLN A 19 -9.27 4.13 6.52
C GLN A 19 -9.39 4.72 7.93
N HIS A 20 -10.14 4.07 8.78
CA HIS A 20 -10.33 4.53 10.16
C HIS A 20 -9.00 4.55 10.91
N VAL A 21 -8.24 3.48 10.79
CA VAL A 21 -6.97 3.37 11.51
C VAL A 21 -5.91 4.29 10.90
N ALA A 22 -5.88 4.42 9.58
CA ALA A 22 -4.93 5.32 8.92
C ALA A 22 -5.23 6.79 9.19
N GLY A 23 -6.48 7.10 9.51
CA GLY A 23 -6.90 8.49 9.76
C GLY A 23 -7.06 9.30 8.49
N THR A 24 -7.03 8.66 7.34
CA THR A 24 -7.13 9.33 6.05
C THR A 24 -7.64 8.34 5.02
N PRO A 25 -8.40 8.78 4.01
CA PRO A 25 -8.86 7.89 2.96
C PRO A 25 -7.77 7.56 1.94
N ALA A 26 -6.70 8.33 1.89
CA ALA A 26 -5.66 8.12 0.90
C ALA A 26 -4.34 8.67 1.39
N ALA A 27 -3.27 8.10 0.85
CA ALA A 27 -1.92 8.57 1.13
C ALA A 27 -1.07 8.34 -0.12
N GLU A 28 0.07 8.99 -0.16
CA GLU A 28 1.02 8.81 -1.24
C GLU A 28 2.31 8.27 -0.67
N LEU A 29 2.85 7.23 -1.31
CA LEU A 29 4.14 6.68 -0.92
C LEU A 29 5.17 7.02 -1.99
N MET A 30 6.37 7.35 -1.54
CA MET A 30 7.50 7.54 -2.43
C MET A 30 8.46 6.39 -2.16
N LEU A 31 8.44 5.40 -3.05
CA LEU A 31 9.22 4.18 -2.86
C LEU A 31 10.50 4.24 -3.69
N GLY A 32 11.44 3.37 -3.38
CA GLY A 32 12.67 3.29 -4.14
C GLY A 32 12.49 2.53 -5.45
N PRO A 33 13.47 2.62 -6.35
CA PRO A 33 13.41 1.89 -7.62
C PRO A 33 13.31 0.38 -7.38
N GLY A 34 12.48 -0.29 -8.16
CA GLY A 34 12.30 -1.71 -8.02
C GLY A 34 11.42 -2.14 -6.86
N ALA A 35 10.76 -1.19 -6.19
CA ALA A 35 9.92 -1.51 -5.05
C ALA A 35 8.78 -2.45 -5.43
N THR A 36 8.47 -3.34 -4.52
CA THR A 36 7.40 -4.31 -4.70
C THR A 36 6.18 -3.91 -3.87
N ILE A 37 5.09 -4.64 -4.08
CA ILE A 37 3.89 -4.45 -3.26
C ILE A 37 4.22 -4.73 -1.80
N ALA A 38 5.03 -5.75 -1.52
CA ALA A 38 5.47 -6.03 -0.16
C ALA A 38 6.21 -4.85 0.45
N ASP A 39 7.03 -4.16 -0.34
CA ASP A 39 7.74 -2.97 0.15
C ASP A 39 6.77 -1.86 0.53
N ALA A 40 5.72 -1.66 -0.28
CA ALA A 40 4.71 -0.65 0.03
C ALA A 40 3.97 -0.99 1.32
N ILE A 41 3.61 -2.25 1.49
CA ILE A 41 2.93 -2.71 2.70
C ILE A 41 3.83 -2.52 3.91
N ALA A 42 5.11 -2.85 3.80
CA ALA A 42 6.06 -2.69 4.88
C ALA A 42 6.18 -1.21 5.29
N GLU A 43 6.18 -0.32 4.31
CA GLU A 43 6.23 1.11 4.57
C GLU A 43 5.00 1.57 5.37
N LEU A 44 3.83 1.08 4.98
CA LEU A 44 2.60 1.40 5.70
C LEU A 44 2.60 0.83 7.10
N CYS A 45 3.06 -0.41 7.26
CA CYS A 45 3.10 -1.06 8.57
C CYS A 45 4.03 -0.33 9.53
N GLY A 46 5.06 0.31 9.01
CA GLY A 46 6.01 1.05 9.83
C GLY A 46 5.44 2.31 10.45
N GLN A 47 4.25 2.74 10.03
CA GLN A 47 3.65 3.97 10.53
C GLN A 47 3.03 3.83 11.92
N SER A 48 2.44 2.67 12.21
CA SER A 48 1.89 2.40 13.53
C SER A 48 1.60 0.91 13.69
N ASP A 49 1.56 0.47 14.95
CA ASP A 49 1.21 -0.92 15.24
C ASP A 49 -0.24 -1.23 14.86
N GLU A 50 -1.11 -0.23 15.00
CA GLU A 50 -2.52 -0.41 14.66
C GLU A 50 -2.70 -0.67 13.18
N ILE A 51 -2.01 0.11 12.34
CA ILE A 51 -2.06 -0.11 10.90
C ILE A 51 -1.50 -1.48 10.56
N ALA A 52 -0.39 -1.87 11.18
CA ALA A 52 0.23 -3.17 10.90
C ALA A 52 -0.74 -4.31 11.17
N LEU A 53 -1.49 -4.24 12.27
CA LEU A 53 -2.45 -5.27 12.62
C LEU A 53 -3.60 -5.36 11.61
N VAL A 54 -4.11 -4.21 11.18
CA VAL A 54 -5.20 -4.17 10.22
C VAL A 54 -4.74 -4.70 8.87
N LEU A 55 -3.55 -4.28 8.43
CA LEU A 55 -3.03 -4.67 7.13
C LEU A 55 -2.81 -6.18 7.01
N GLN A 56 -2.53 -6.86 8.10
CA GLN A 56 -2.36 -8.31 8.08
C GLN A 56 -3.59 -9.05 7.57
N LYS A 57 -4.76 -8.43 7.71
CA LYS A 57 -6.03 -9.06 7.34
C LYS A 57 -6.59 -8.50 6.04
N CYS A 58 -5.90 -7.56 5.42
CA CYS A 58 -6.42 -6.89 4.25
C CYS A 58 -6.09 -7.63 2.97
N SER A 59 -6.93 -7.42 1.97
CA SER A 59 -6.63 -7.76 0.58
C SER A 59 -6.22 -6.50 -0.13
N TYR A 60 -5.58 -6.65 -1.28
CA TYR A 60 -5.05 -5.53 -2.02
C TYR A 60 -5.44 -5.61 -3.48
N LEU A 61 -5.76 -4.45 -4.06
CA LEU A 61 -5.89 -4.30 -5.50
C LEU A 61 -4.81 -3.34 -5.97
N CYS A 62 -4.25 -3.64 -7.12
CA CYS A 62 -3.29 -2.73 -7.75
C CYS A 62 -3.89 -2.34 -9.09
N ASP A 63 -4.22 -1.06 -9.23
CA ASP A 63 -4.94 -0.53 -10.40
C ASP A 63 -6.18 -1.36 -10.71
N GLY A 64 -6.92 -1.73 -9.66
CA GLY A 64 -8.16 -2.46 -9.79
C GLY A 64 -8.01 -3.96 -9.98
N VAL A 65 -6.79 -4.48 -10.00
CA VAL A 65 -6.54 -5.90 -10.20
C VAL A 65 -6.09 -6.52 -8.89
N ALA A 66 -6.68 -7.67 -8.55
CA ALA A 66 -6.33 -8.35 -7.29
C ALA A 66 -4.86 -8.72 -7.26
N VAL A 67 -4.22 -8.38 -6.14
CA VAL A 67 -2.81 -8.70 -5.94
C VAL A 67 -2.71 -10.14 -5.48
N ARG A 68 -2.00 -10.96 -6.25
CA ARG A 68 -1.79 -12.36 -5.92
C ARG A 68 -0.36 -12.64 -5.51
N ASP A 69 0.58 -11.78 -5.90
CA ASP A 69 1.97 -11.95 -5.57
C ASP A 69 2.52 -10.64 -5.05
N LEU A 70 2.83 -10.61 -3.76
CA LEU A 70 3.34 -9.41 -3.10
C LEU A 70 4.73 -9.02 -3.60
N ARG A 71 5.41 -9.92 -4.30
CA ARG A 71 6.71 -9.62 -4.87
C ARG A 71 6.64 -8.91 -6.22
N ALA A 72 5.44 -8.73 -6.74
CA ALA A 72 5.26 -7.99 -7.99
C ALA A 72 5.76 -6.55 -7.82
N SER A 73 6.46 -6.07 -8.84
CA SER A 73 7.01 -4.72 -8.81
C SER A 73 5.94 -3.68 -9.04
N LEU A 74 6.08 -2.57 -8.36
CA LEU A 74 5.21 -1.41 -8.56
C LEU A 74 5.82 -0.49 -9.59
N ARG A 75 4.96 0.13 -10.37
CA ARG A 75 5.36 1.16 -11.32
C ARG A 75 4.89 2.52 -10.85
N PRO A 76 5.55 3.60 -11.31
CA PRO A 76 5.14 4.94 -10.91
C PRO A 76 3.66 5.18 -11.19
N HIS A 77 3.02 5.85 -10.26
CA HIS A 77 1.63 6.31 -10.36
C HIS A 77 0.57 5.22 -10.32
N GLN A 78 0.96 4.00 -9.93
CA GLN A 78 -0.05 2.97 -9.69
C GLN A 78 -0.81 3.27 -8.40
N THR A 79 -2.02 2.72 -8.31
CA THR A 79 -2.87 2.88 -7.12
C THR A 79 -3.00 1.54 -6.42
N LEU A 80 -2.70 1.54 -5.13
CA LEU A 80 -2.85 0.36 -4.29
C LEU A 80 -4.05 0.56 -3.37
N ASP A 81 -5.06 -0.29 -3.51
CA ASP A 81 -6.24 -0.24 -2.66
C ASP A 81 -6.10 -1.23 -1.52
N VAL A 82 -6.34 -0.77 -0.31
CA VAL A 82 -6.24 -1.58 0.90
C VAL A 82 -7.65 -1.89 1.37
N LEU A 83 -8.02 -3.16 1.29
CA LEU A 83 -9.39 -3.61 1.52
C LEU A 83 -9.43 -4.58 2.71
N PRO A 84 -9.93 -4.13 3.86
CA PRO A 84 -10.12 -5.04 4.97
C PRO A 84 -11.19 -6.09 4.65
N PRO A 85 -11.17 -7.23 5.33
CA PRO A 85 -12.24 -8.20 5.15
C PRO A 85 -13.56 -7.61 5.61
N PHE A 86 -14.63 -7.99 4.96
CA PHE A 86 -15.95 -7.52 5.36
C PHE A 86 -16.36 -8.26 6.62
N ALA A 87 -16.44 -7.50 7.71
CA ALA A 87 -16.89 -8.08 8.97
C ALA A 87 -18.34 -8.47 8.83
N GLY A 88 -18.69 -9.63 9.28
CA GLY A 88 -20.04 -10.12 9.24
C GLY A 88 -20.50 -10.38 7.82
N GLY A 89 -19.60 -10.27 7.00
CA GLY A 89 -19.77 -10.47 5.55
C GLY A 89 -20.60 -11.47 5.25
#